data_51416025e3eaa8b637d182cd1bb3928a
#
_entry.id   51416025e3eaa8b637d182cd1bb3928a
#
_cell.length_a   1.000
_cell.length_b   1.000
_cell.length_c   1.000
_cell.angle_alpha   90.00
_cell.angle_beta   90.00
_cell.angle_gamma   90.00
#
_symmetry.space_group_name_H-M   'P 1'
#
loop_
_entity.id
_entity.type
_entity.pdbx_description
1 polymer ?
#
loop_
_entity_poly.entity_id
_entity_poly.type
_entity_poly.pdbx_seq_one_letter_code
_entity_poly.pdbx_strand_id
1 'polypeptide(L)'
;MVRWSALALAVLVLGAAAGGYIYYNHLNGNLKKEALDLGDSKLGKPEPNAAGQTPLNILLIGSDSRNTKENVELGGAKQDADRKPLADVQMLVHVSADRSNMSVVSIPRDTRVTIPRCTDPDDGRVYPKTEAAINQSLQHGGPGCTVATWKELTGIYIDHFMMIDFSGVVSMADAVGGVPVCVKANIYSHDSKGHGSGLRLTEGTHSVKGVQALQWLRTRYGFEDNTDIGRAKAQHMYMSSMIRQLKKGTKLSDPGKLMGLAEAATDALTVDHGLGDVKKLYNLGNDLKRVPTERTTMVTMPWQYSADEQFVEPKPGDAEQTFSLLRNDTALDGKDKKKPDKTPAPTAPKGEVPVVVQNGTASMVYGPVSGRARVITNELVRLGYTKAAANTVLISQADTTVSYPSEAEQGDALAVAKALGLPKSAVKSSKSVQDVTVVVGNDWRAGTAYPKAGASDDDKTPESADALNGEDKKACMTVNPDYTF
;
A
#
# COMPACT_ATOMS: atom_id res chain seq x y z
N MET A 1 14.44 -42.58 -45.21
CA MET A 1 13.30 -42.08 -44.40
C MET A 1 13.77 -41.33 -43.14
N VAL A 2 14.60 -41.88 -42.27
CA VAL A 2 15.05 -41.24 -41.00
C VAL A 2 15.67 -39.84 -41.17
N ARG A 3 16.48 -39.62 -42.21
CA ARG A 3 17.10 -38.27 -42.46
C ARG A 3 16.07 -37.20 -42.83
N TRP A 4 15.05 -37.53 -43.58
CA TRP A 4 13.98 -36.59 -43.96
C TRP A 4 13.06 -36.28 -42.77
N SER A 5 12.76 -37.28 -41.93
CA SER A 5 11.99 -37.10 -40.70
C SER A 5 12.75 -36.22 -39.68
N ALA A 6 14.08 -36.39 -39.56
CA ALA A 6 14.91 -35.56 -38.70
C ALA A 6 14.97 -34.10 -39.19
N LEU A 7 15.05 -33.88 -40.50
CA LEU A 7 15.06 -32.55 -41.10
C LEU A 7 13.71 -31.83 -40.90
N ALA A 8 12.60 -32.54 -41.12
CA ALA A 8 11.25 -32.01 -40.88
C ALA A 8 11.03 -31.64 -39.39
N LEU A 9 11.49 -32.50 -38.47
CA LEU A 9 11.42 -32.22 -37.05
C LEU A 9 12.27 -30.98 -36.67
N ALA A 10 13.50 -30.89 -37.23
CA ALA A 10 14.35 -29.71 -36.96
C ALA A 10 13.71 -28.41 -37.46
N VAL A 11 13.09 -28.41 -38.65
CA VAL A 11 12.36 -27.24 -39.17
C VAL A 11 11.17 -26.90 -38.32
N LEU A 12 10.40 -27.87 -37.83
CA LEU A 12 9.29 -27.64 -36.91
C LEU A 12 9.76 -27.03 -35.57
N VAL A 13 10.83 -27.56 -34.97
CA VAL A 13 11.40 -27.05 -33.72
C VAL A 13 11.94 -25.65 -33.92
N LEU A 14 12.68 -25.36 -34.98
CA LEU A 14 13.18 -24.03 -35.30
C LEU A 14 12.06 -23.04 -35.59
N GLY A 15 11.02 -23.46 -36.30
CA GLY A 15 9.84 -22.66 -36.57
C GLY A 15 9.08 -22.31 -35.28
N ALA A 16 8.89 -23.29 -34.40
CA ALA A 16 8.26 -23.06 -33.10
C ALA A 16 9.11 -22.14 -32.19
N ALA A 17 10.43 -22.33 -32.19
CA ALA A 17 11.34 -21.45 -31.43
C ALA A 17 11.34 -20.01 -31.96
N ALA A 18 11.37 -19.83 -33.29
CA ALA A 18 11.28 -18.52 -33.92
C ALA A 18 9.92 -17.84 -33.65
N GLY A 19 8.81 -18.56 -33.78
CA GLY A 19 7.48 -18.08 -33.45
C GLY A 19 7.36 -17.67 -31.97
N GLY A 20 7.89 -18.51 -31.06
CA GLY A 20 7.94 -18.21 -29.63
C GLY A 20 8.78 -16.97 -29.30
N TYR A 21 9.91 -16.80 -29.98
CA TYR A 21 10.76 -15.62 -29.80
C TYR A 21 10.10 -14.33 -30.30
N ILE A 22 9.45 -14.39 -31.48
CA ILE A 22 8.71 -13.24 -32.03
C ILE A 22 7.58 -12.86 -31.08
N TYR A 23 6.81 -13.84 -30.59
CA TYR A 23 5.72 -13.62 -29.65
C TYR A 23 6.20 -13.05 -28.31
N TYR A 24 7.30 -13.57 -27.77
CA TYR A 24 7.93 -13.04 -26.57
C TYR A 24 8.33 -11.55 -26.73
N ASN A 25 8.92 -11.20 -27.88
CA ASN A 25 9.29 -9.81 -28.16
C ASN A 25 8.07 -8.90 -28.35
N HIS A 26 7.00 -9.41 -28.95
CA HIS A 26 5.73 -8.70 -29.07
C HIS A 26 5.17 -8.34 -27.67
N LEU A 27 5.04 -9.32 -26.77
CA LEU A 27 4.58 -9.09 -25.40
C LEU A 27 5.47 -8.09 -24.62
N ASN A 28 6.79 -8.17 -24.81
CA ASN A 28 7.71 -7.21 -24.18
C ASN A 28 7.59 -5.79 -24.78
N GLY A 29 7.18 -5.68 -26.03
CA GLY A 29 6.91 -4.42 -26.71
C GLY A 29 5.64 -3.72 -26.22
N ASN A 30 4.64 -4.48 -25.75
CA ASN A 30 3.40 -3.93 -25.20
C ASN A 30 3.61 -3.26 -23.84
N LEU A 31 4.57 -3.77 -23.03
CA LEU A 31 4.82 -3.25 -21.68
C LEU A 31 5.32 -1.81 -21.69
N LYS A 32 4.56 -0.93 -21.05
CA LYS A 32 4.99 0.43 -20.73
C LYS A 32 5.90 0.41 -19.51
N LYS A 33 7.00 1.16 -19.55
CA LYS A 33 8.05 1.12 -18.51
C LYS A 33 8.39 2.53 -18.07
N GLU A 34 8.40 2.74 -16.76
CA GLU A 34 8.80 4.00 -16.16
C GLU A 34 9.82 3.79 -15.03
N ALA A 35 10.50 4.85 -14.63
CA ALA A 35 11.51 4.79 -13.59
C ALA A 35 10.89 4.57 -12.20
N LEU A 36 11.50 3.71 -11.41
CA LEU A 36 11.22 3.61 -9.98
C LEU A 36 12.00 4.73 -9.27
N ASP A 37 11.28 5.72 -8.74
CA ASP A 37 11.87 6.76 -7.91
C ASP A 37 11.64 6.44 -6.43
N LEU A 38 12.71 6.37 -5.66
CA LEU A 38 12.65 6.13 -4.23
C LEU A 38 12.79 7.43 -3.41
N GLY A 39 12.78 8.58 -4.07
CA GLY A 39 12.96 9.90 -3.46
C GLY A 39 14.35 10.07 -2.80
N ASP A 40 14.52 11.16 -2.08
CA ASP A 40 15.78 11.49 -1.39
C ASP A 40 16.05 10.64 -0.13
N SER A 41 15.09 9.81 0.27
CA SER A 41 15.19 8.93 1.44
C SER A 41 16.28 7.88 1.24
N LYS A 42 17.21 7.78 2.19
CA LYS A 42 18.30 6.79 2.21
C LYS A 42 17.84 5.39 2.69
N LEU A 43 16.53 5.15 2.78
CA LEU A 43 16.00 3.85 3.18
C LEU A 43 16.46 2.78 2.18
N GLY A 44 17.28 1.85 2.64
CA GLY A 44 17.75 0.71 1.87
C GLY A 44 16.76 -0.45 1.85
N LYS A 45 17.05 -1.43 1.01
CA LYS A 45 16.33 -2.70 1.01
C LYS A 45 16.53 -3.41 2.37
N PRO A 46 15.47 -4.07 2.92
CA PRO A 46 15.60 -4.84 4.14
C PRO A 46 16.67 -5.94 4.05
N GLU A 47 17.31 -6.25 5.17
CA GLU A 47 18.26 -7.35 5.24
C GLU A 47 17.58 -8.70 4.95
N PRO A 48 18.24 -9.60 4.20
CA PRO A 48 17.69 -10.91 3.92
C PRO A 48 17.53 -11.76 5.19
N ASN A 49 16.51 -12.62 5.19
CA ASN A 49 16.37 -13.66 6.22
C ASN A 49 17.48 -14.72 6.12
N ALA A 50 17.52 -15.70 7.03
CA ALA A 50 18.52 -16.78 7.04
C ALA A 50 18.55 -17.63 5.75
N ALA A 51 17.50 -17.58 4.93
CA ALA A 51 17.42 -18.25 3.62
C ALA A 51 17.84 -17.32 2.46
N GLY A 52 18.33 -16.12 2.74
CA GLY A 52 18.73 -15.13 1.73
C GLY A 52 17.55 -14.43 1.04
N GLN A 53 16.33 -14.48 1.62
CA GLN A 53 15.12 -13.92 1.05
C GLN A 53 14.76 -12.60 1.74
N THR A 54 14.27 -11.63 0.97
CA THR A 54 13.70 -10.38 1.46
C THR A 54 12.19 -10.34 1.23
N PRO A 55 11.43 -9.60 2.05
CA PRO A 55 10.06 -9.25 1.71
C PRO A 55 10.00 -8.61 0.32
N LEU A 56 8.87 -8.76 -0.35
CA LEU A 56 8.62 -8.16 -1.67
C LEU A 56 7.46 -7.18 -1.55
N ASN A 57 7.72 -5.92 -1.82
CA ASN A 57 6.76 -4.82 -1.71
C ASN A 57 6.46 -4.25 -3.09
N ILE A 58 5.20 -4.34 -3.53
CA ILE A 58 4.74 -3.89 -4.84
C ILE A 58 3.63 -2.86 -4.65
N LEU A 59 3.82 -1.65 -5.15
CA LEU A 59 2.78 -0.64 -5.15
C LEU A 59 1.90 -0.78 -6.39
N LEU A 60 0.63 -1.08 -6.18
CA LEU A 60 -0.40 -1.09 -7.22
C LEU A 60 -1.03 0.30 -7.29
N ILE A 61 -1.09 0.87 -8.50
CA ILE A 61 -1.60 2.21 -8.76
C ILE A 61 -2.73 2.11 -9.79
N GLY A 62 -3.93 2.51 -9.42
CA GLY A 62 -5.04 2.71 -10.34
C GLY A 62 -5.11 4.17 -10.78
N SER A 63 -4.85 4.42 -12.05
CA SER A 63 -4.82 5.75 -12.64
C SER A 63 -6.16 6.12 -13.28
N ASP A 64 -6.59 7.37 -13.10
CA ASP A 64 -7.72 7.95 -13.82
C ASP A 64 -7.31 8.61 -15.15
N SER A 65 -6.22 8.15 -15.73
CA SER A 65 -5.70 8.68 -17.01
C SER A 65 -6.77 8.74 -18.10
N ARG A 66 -6.79 9.84 -18.82
CA ARG A 66 -7.73 10.11 -19.94
C ARG A 66 -7.00 10.46 -21.23
N ASN A 67 -5.76 10.03 -21.33
CA ASN A 67 -4.88 10.30 -22.47
C ASN A 67 -5.24 9.50 -23.75
N THR A 68 -6.19 8.56 -23.67
CA THR A 68 -6.71 7.81 -24.81
C THR A 68 -8.20 8.03 -24.99
N LYS A 69 -8.69 7.91 -26.24
CA LYS A 69 -10.12 8.02 -26.55
C LYS A 69 -10.95 7.02 -25.74
N GLU A 70 -10.46 5.80 -25.61
CA GLU A 70 -11.10 4.73 -24.87
C GLU A 70 -11.23 5.09 -23.38
N ASN A 71 -10.17 5.57 -22.73
CA ASN A 71 -10.21 6.01 -21.34
C ASN A 71 -11.15 7.20 -21.12
N VAL A 72 -11.24 8.14 -22.08
CA VAL A 72 -12.21 9.24 -22.02
C VAL A 72 -13.64 8.72 -22.07
N GLU A 73 -13.93 7.76 -22.94
CA GLU A 73 -15.26 7.13 -23.05
C GLU A 73 -15.64 6.39 -21.77
N LEU A 74 -14.67 5.69 -21.13
CA LEU A 74 -14.85 4.98 -19.87
C LEU A 74 -14.89 5.91 -18.64
N GLY A 75 -14.18 7.03 -18.69
CA GLY A 75 -14.03 7.96 -17.55
C GLY A 75 -15.10 9.03 -17.40
N GLY A 76 -15.85 9.36 -18.45
CA GLY A 76 -17.06 10.18 -18.42
C GLY A 76 -16.88 11.71 -18.48
N ALA A 77 -15.72 12.30 -18.20
CA ALA A 77 -15.56 13.77 -18.22
C ALA A 77 -14.54 14.21 -19.29
N LYS A 78 -15.06 14.66 -20.44
CA LYS A 78 -14.23 15.11 -21.59
C LYS A 78 -13.38 16.34 -21.28
N GLN A 79 -13.84 17.23 -20.40
CA GLN A 79 -13.13 18.43 -20.00
C GLN A 79 -11.81 18.18 -19.24
N ASP A 80 -11.61 16.97 -18.73
CA ASP A 80 -10.41 16.60 -17.99
C ASP A 80 -9.40 15.79 -18.83
N ALA A 81 -9.57 15.73 -20.15
CA ALA A 81 -8.74 14.92 -21.04
C ALA A 81 -7.25 15.34 -21.01
N ASP A 82 -7.00 16.65 -20.84
CA ASP A 82 -5.63 17.22 -20.81
C ASP A 82 -5.03 17.31 -19.41
N ARG A 83 -5.78 16.89 -18.36
CA ARG A 83 -5.31 16.90 -16.98
C ARG A 83 -4.34 15.73 -16.76
N LYS A 84 -3.20 16.00 -16.11
CA LYS A 84 -2.33 14.91 -15.62
C LYS A 84 -3.13 13.97 -14.70
N PRO A 85 -2.91 12.65 -14.79
CA PRO A 85 -3.71 11.66 -14.08
C PRO A 85 -3.52 11.71 -12.56
N LEU A 86 -4.55 11.26 -11.84
CA LEU A 86 -4.52 11.04 -10.41
C LEU A 86 -4.39 9.53 -10.09
N ALA A 87 -3.76 9.21 -8.98
CA ALA A 87 -3.70 7.86 -8.44
C ALA A 87 -4.92 7.59 -7.55
N ASP A 88 -6.08 7.29 -8.16
CA ASP A 88 -7.34 7.14 -7.44
C ASP A 88 -7.43 5.85 -6.62
N VAL A 89 -6.60 4.86 -6.93
CA VAL A 89 -6.44 3.61 -6.17
C VAL A 89 -4.96 3.41 -5.89
N GLN A 90 -4.62 3.21 -4.63
CA GLN A 90 -3.25 2.93 -4.23
C GLN A 90 -3.25 1.80 -3.20
N MET A 91 -2.56 0.70 -3.52
CA MET A 91 -2.48 -0.48 -2.67
C MET A 91 -1.05 -1.00 -2.62
N LEU A 92 -0.51 -1.18 -1.43
CA LEU A 92 0.76 -1.87 -1.24
C LEU A 92 0.50 -3.37 -1.05
N VAL A 93 1.05 -4.18 -1.93
CA VAL A 93 1.12 -5.64 -1.76
C VAL A 93 2.46 -5.97 -1.11
N HIS A 94 2.41 -6.40 0.14
CA HIS A 94 3.54 -6.91 0.90
C HIS A 94 3.48 -8.44 0.91
N VAL A 95 4.49 -9.08 0.38
CA VAL A 95 4.66 -10.55 0.40
C VAL A 95 5.79 -10.87 1.34
N SER A 96 5.53 -11.71 2.36
CA SER A 96 6.55 -12.10 3.35
C SER A 96 7.81 -12.68 2.69
N ALA A 97 8.95 -12.52 3.33
CA ALA A 97 10.23 -13.02 2.82
C ALA A 97 10.18 -14.50 2.48
N ASP A 98 9.52 -15.31 3.29
CA ASP A 98 9.36 -16.76 3.12
C ASP A 98 8.18 -17.16 2.19
N ARG A 99 7.44 -16.16 1.65
CA ARG A 99 6.25 -16.38 0.79
C ARG A 99 5.11 -17.12 1.50
N SER A 100 5.07 -17.13 2.84
CA SER A 100 4.04 -17.80 3.63
C SER A 100 2.75 -17.00 3.77
N ASN A 101 2.81 -15.68 3.63
CA ASN A 101 1.67 -14.77 3.77
C ASN A 101 1.79 -13.56 2.85
N MET A 102 0.68 -12.87 2.67
CA MET A 102 0.59 -11.63 1.89
C MET A 102 -0.38 -10.66 2.56
N SER A 103 0.02 -9.41 2.67
CA SER A 103 -0.81 -8.33 3.17
C SER A 103 -1.00 -7.28 2.07
N VAL A 104 -2.24 -6.83 1.87
CA VAL A 104 -2.56 -5.75 0.94
C VAL A 104 -3.10 -4.58 1.74
N VAL A 105 -2.42 -3.45 1.69
CA VAL A 105 -2.81 -2.24 2.42
C VAL A 105 -3.19 -1.15 1.43
N SER A 106 -4.43 -0.68 1.46
CA SER A 106 -4.87 0.49 0.70
C SER A 106 -4.77 1.76 1.54
N ILE A 107 -4.50 2.88 0.87
CA ILE A 107 -4.59 4.21 1.46
C ILE A 107 -5.72 4.96 0.75
N PRO A 108 -6.68 5.56 1.50
CA PRO A 108 -7.73 6.38 0.90
C PRO A 108 -7.12 7.52 0.07
N ARG A 109 -7.64 7.77 -1.12
CA ARG A 109 -7.07 8.72 -2.10
C ARG A 109 -6.99 10.16 -1.58
N ASP A 110 -7.91 10.54 -0.68
CA ASP A 110 -8.01 11.88 -0.11
C ASP A 110 -7.20 11.99 1.22
N THR A 111 -6.26 11.04 1.45
CA THR A 111 -5.38 11.11 2.62
C THR A 111 -4.40 12.26 2.46
N ARG A 112 -4.41 13.20 3.43
CA ARG A 112 -3.43 14.29 3.50
C ARG A 112 -2.06 13.74 3.88
N VAL A 113 -1.08 13.97 3.01
CA VAL A 113 0.29 13.50 3.17
C VAL A 113 1.28 14.55 2.70
N THR A 114 2.51 14.41 3.12
CA THR A 114 3.63 15.10 2.49
C THR A 114 4.01 14.38 1.19
N ILE A 115 3.83 15.04 0.05
CA ILE A 115 4.39 14.62 -1.22
C ILE A 115 5.81 15.19 -1.30
N PRO A 116 6.88 14.38 -1.44
CA PRO A 116 8.25 14.87 -1.48
C PRO A 116 8.52 15.70 -2.75
N ARG A 117 9.70 16.31 -2.83
CA ARG A 117 10.15 16.92 -4.07
C ARG A 117 10.27 15.85 -5.15
N CYS A 118 9.59 16.05 -6.27
CA CYS A 118 9.59 15.12 -7.40
C CYS A 118 9.98 15.84 -8.69
N THR A 119 10.56 15.09 -9.63
CA THR A 119 10.79 15.57 -11.00
C THR A 119 9.95 14.73 -11.94
N ASP A 120 9.16 15.39 -12.76
CA ASP A 120 8.35 14.72 -13.77
C ASP A 120 9.26 14.15 -14.88
N PRO A 121 9.20 12.86 -15.18
CA PRO A 121 10.08 12.25 -16.18
C PRO A 121 9.72 12.67 -17.62
N ASP A 122 8.49 13.11 -17.88
CA ASP A 122 8.01 13.42 -19.22
C ASP A 122 8.45 14.82 -19.68
N ASP A 123 8.37 15.82 -18.79
CA ASP A 123 8.64 17.23 -19.12
C ASP A 123 9.81 17.84 -18.33
N GLY A 124 10.41 17.09 -17.40
CA GLY A 124 11.50 17.55 -16.54
C GLY A 124 11.10 18.59 -15.50
N ARG A 125 9.81 18.87 -15.33
CA ARG A 125 9.31 19.83 -14.35
C ARG A 125 9.56 19.34 -12.94
N VAL A 126 10.10 20.23 -12.11
CA VAL A 126 10.33 19.98 -10.69
C VAL A 126 9.14 20.48 -9.88
N TYR A 127 8.53 19.59 -9.13
CA TYR A 127 7.50 19.91 -8.14
C TYR A 127 8.13 19.97 -6.75
N PRO A 128 7.98 21.07 -6.01
CA PRO A 128 8.52 21.19 -4.66
C PRO A 128 7.78 20.26 -3.70
N LYS A 129 8.40 19.96 -2.55
CA LYS A 129 7.75 19.29 -1.42
C LYS A 129 6.47 20.04 -1.04
N THR A 130 5.36 19.33 -0.91
CA THR A 130 4.05 19.92 -0.61
C THR A 130 3.20 19.00 0.27
N GLU A 131 2.18 19.55 0.95
CA GLU A 131 1.15 18.78 1.63
C GLU A 131 -0.12 18.79 0.76
N ALA A 132 -0.60 17.59 0.41
CA ALA A 132 -1.77 17.42 -0.46
C ALA A 132 -2.41 16.05 -0.25
N ALA A 133 -3.54 15.80 -0.94
CA ALA A 133 -4.12 14.47 -1.03
C ALA A 133 -3.16 13.52 -1.76
N ILE A 134 -3.01 12.30 -1.26
CA ILE A 134 -2.02 11.33 -1.76
C ILE A 134 -2.19 11.00 -3.24
N ASN A 135 -3.44 11.06 -3.77
CA ASN A 135 -3.71 10.80 -5.19
C ASN A 135 -3.03 11.80 -6.13
N GLN A 136 -2.71 13.02 -5.66
CA GLN A 136 -2.02 14.05 -6.44
C GLN A 136 -0.54 13.72 -6.68
N SER A 137 0.03 12.76 -5.94
CA SER A 137 1.41 12.34 -6.13
C SER A 137 1.72 11.92 -7.58
N LEU A 138 0.75 11.28 -8.26
CA LEU A 138 0.90 10.87 -9.66
C LEU A 138 1.05 12.07 -10.62
N GLN A 139 0.35 13.18 -10.34
CA GLN A 139 0.46 14.41 -11.15
C GLN A 139 1.81 15.11 -11.01
N HIS A 140 2.52 14.91 -9.89
CA HIS A 140 3.75 15.63 -9.53
C HIS A 140 5.00 15.00 -10.14
N GLY A 141 4.96 13.77 -10.60
CA GLY A 141 6.15 13.12 -11.15
C GLY A 141 5.92 11.66 -11.49
N GLY A 142 4.72 11.34 -11.97
CA GLY A 142 4.37 10.00 -12.38
C GLY A 142 4.35 8.97 -11.23
N PRO A 143 4.36 7.67 -11.55
CA PRO A 143 4.31 6.60 -10.55
C PRO A 143 5.54 6.59 -9.64
N GLY A 144 6.70 7.08 -10.09
CA GLY A 144 7.88 7.23 -9.24
C GLY A 144 7.63 8.15 -8.05
N CYS A 145 6.98 9.30 -8.27
CA CYS A 145 6.61 10.22 -7.19
C CYS A 145 5.60 9.60 -6.22
N THR A 146 4.66 8.78 -6.72
CA THR A 146 3.72 8.04 -5.87
C THR A 146 4.46 7.04 -4.99
N VAL A 147 5.45 6.32 -5.52
CA VAL A 147 6.32 5.42 -4.74
C VAL A 147 7.11 6.18 -3.68
N ALA A 148 7.72 7.31 -4.03
CA ALA A 148 8.45 8.14 -3.08
C ALA A 148 7.56 8.66 -1.95
N THR A 149 6.32 9.04 -2.27
CA THR A 149 5.30 9.48 -1.29
C THR A 149 4.93 8.36 -0.32
N TRP A 150 4.71 7.15 -0.82
CA TRP A 150 4.44 5.98 0.02
C TRP A 150 5.59 5.65 0.94
N LYS A 151 6.81 5.69 0.43
CA LYS A 151 8.02 5.45 1.21
C LYS A 151 8.22 6.51 2.31
N GLU A 152 7.95 7.79 2.02
CA GLU A 152 8.01 8.88 3.01
C GLU A 152 6.97 8.65 4.11
N LEU A 153 5.74 8.28 3.75
CA LEU A 153 4.65 8.07 4.69
C LEU A 153 4.84 6.84 5.56
N THR A 154 5.25 5.70 4.97
CA THR A 154 5.18 4.39 5.64
C THR A 154 6.52 3.90 6.16
N GLY A 155 7.64 4.45 5.68
CA GLY A 155 8.97 3.92 5.93
C GLY A 155 9.20 2.51 5.35
N ILE A 156 8.38 2.07 4.38
CA ILE A 156 8.51 0.76 3.74
C ILE A 156 9.30 0.92 2.44
N TYR A 157 10.31 0.05 2.24
CA TYR A 157 11.02 -0.02 0.96
C TYR A 157 10.11 -0.66 -0.09
N ILE A 158 9.92 -0.01 -1.24
CA ILE A 158 9.09 -0.50 -2.34
C ILE A 158 10.00 -1.04 -3.44
N ASP A 159 9.87 -2.33 -3.74
CA ASP A 159 10.69 -3.02 -4.75
C ASP A 159 10.21 -2.71 -6.17
N HIS A 160 8.89 -2.62 -6.36
CA HIS A 160 8.26 -2.46 -7.68
C HIS A 160 6.99 -1.63 -7.59
N PHE A 161 6.58 -1.07 -8.74
CA PHE A 161 5.22 -0.61 -8.93
C PHE A 161 4.59 -1.25 -10.17
N MET A 162 3.27 -1.31 -10.16
CA MET A 162 2.43 -1.68 -11.30
C MET A 162 1.27 -0.70 -11.37
N MET A 163 1.12 -0.02 -12.50
CA MET A 163 0.04 0.94 -12.73
C MET A 163 -0.90 0.41 -13.82
N ILE A 164 -2.19 0.64 -13.62
CA ILE A 164 -3.26 0.27 -14.56
C ILE A 164 -4.23 1.43 -14.70
N ASP A 165 -4.74 1.64 -15.90
CA ASP A 165 -5.80 2.62 -16.21
C ASP A 165 -7.17 1.95 -16.40
N PHE A 166 -8.18 2.73 -16.80
CA PHE A 166 -9.55 2.23 -16.96
C PHE A 166 -9.68 1.15 -18.03
N SER A 167 -9.04 1.35 -19.19
CA SER A 167 -9.05 0.37 -20.29
C SER A 167 -8.36 -0.93 -19.88
N GLY A 168 -7.25 -0.82 -19.15
CA GLY A 168 -6.55 -1.95 -18.60
C GLY A 168 -7.38 -2.76 -17.59
N VAL A 169 -8.14 -2.09 -16.71
CA VAL A 169 -9.07 -2.78 -15.79
C VAL A 169 -10.11 -3.59 -16.56
N VAL A 170 -10.70 -3.01 -17.60
CA VAL A 170 -11.68 -3.67 -18.46
C VAL A 170 -11.06 -4.92 -19.11
N SER A 171 -9.91 -4.76 -19.76
CA SER A 171 -9.20 -5.84 -20.46
C SER A 171 -8.80 -6.99 -19.52
N MET A 172 -8.30 -6.66 -18.32
CA MET A 172 -7.93 -7.67 -17.32
C MET A 172 -9.14 -8.43 -16.79
N ALA A 173 -10.26 -7.74 -16.52
CA ALA A 173 -11.49 -8.39 -16.07
C ALA A 173 -12.02 -9.39 -17.11
N ASP A 174 -11.96 -9.03 -18.39
CA ASP A 174 -12.38 -9.89 -19.50
C ASP A 174 -11.42 -11.10 -19.68
N ALA A 175 -10.11 -10.86 -19.61
CA ALA A 175 -9.10 -11.91 -19.75
C ALA A 175 -9.20 -13.00 -18.68
N VAL A 176 -9.59 -12.66 -17.44
CA VAL A 176 -9.82 -13.64 -16.37
C VAL A 176 -11.19 -14.31 -16.46
N GLY A 177 -12.05 -13.90 -17.41
CA GLY A 177 -13.41 -14.42 -17.60
C GLY A 177 -14.45 -13.86 -16.62
N GLY A 178 -14.17 -12.70 -16.03
CA GLY A 178 -15.01 -12.00 -15.05
C GLY A 178 -14.59 -12.27 -13.61
N VAL A 179 -14.90 -11.30 -12.74
CA VAL A 179 -14.52 -11.32 -11.32
C VAL A 179 -15.79 -11.44 -10.47
N PRO A 180 -15.95 -12.51 -9.66
CA PRO A 180 -17.12 -12.67 -8.78
C PRO A 180 -17.12 -11.60 -7.68
N VAL A 181 -18.22 -10.84 -7.60
CA VAL A 181 -18.49 -9.85 -6.54
C VAL A 181 -19.89 -10.09 -5.99
N CYS A 182 -20.15 -9.66 -4.76
CA CYS A 182 -21.41 -9.91 -4.07
C CYS A 182 -21.99 -8.64 -3.47
N VAL A 183 -23.32 -8.47 -3.60
CA VAL A 183 -24.10 -7.40 -2.96
C VAL A 183 -25.24 -7.99 -2.12
N LYS A 184 -25.54 -7.37 -0.95
CA LYS A 184 -26.56 -7.83 -0.01
C LYS A 184 -28.00 -7.41 -0.38
N ALA A 185 -28.15 -6.53 -1.36
CA ALA A 185 -29.43 -6.07 -1.91
C ALA A 185 -29.24 -5.62 -3.34
N ASN A 186 -30.34 -5.39 -4.07
CA ASN A 186 -30.28 -4.77 -5.39
C ASN A 186 -29.60 -3.41 -5.30
N ILE A 187 -28.73 -3.08 -6.26
CA ILE A 187 -28.05 -1.78 -6.34
C ILE A 187 -28.19 -1.15 -7.71
N TYR A 188 -28.49 0.15 -7.73
CA TYR A 188 -28.30 1.01 -8.90
C TYR A 188 -27.55 2.27 -8.47
N SER A 189 -26.25 2.31 -8.74
CA SER A 189 -25.39 3.43 -8.41
C SER A 189 -25.63 4.59 -9.38
N HIS A 190 -26.76 5.26 -9.21
CA HIS A 190 -27.17 6.42 -10.00
C HIS A 190 -28.22 7.22 -9.23
N ASP A 191 -27.96 8.49 -8.96
CA ASP A 191 -28.93 9.39 -8.33
C ASP A 191 -29.68 10.25 -9.37
N SER A 192 -30.70 11.00 -8.91
CA SER A 192 -31.49 11.91 -9.76
C SER A 192 -30.69 13.06 -10.39
N LYS A 193 -29.47 13.33 -9.89
CA LYS A 193 -28.56 14.37 -10.40
C LYS A 193 -27.53 13.80 -11.38
N GLY A 194 -27.57 12.49 -11.65
CA GLY A 194 -26.63 11.82 -12.54
C GLY A 194 -25.32 11.40 -11.90
N HIS A 195 -25.19 11.48 -10.56
CA HIS A 195 -24.01 10.98 -9.87
C HIS A 195 -24.10 9.46 -9.71
N GLY A 196 -22.93 8.82 -9.74
CA GLY A 196 -22.78 7.38 -9.56
C GLY A 196 -21.96 6.74 -10.66
N SER A 197 -21.62 5.46 -10.48
CA SER A 197 -20.85 4.68 -11.46
C SER A 197 -21.69 4.06 -12.57
N GLY A 198 -23.03 4.07 -12.41
CA GLY A 198 -23.97 3.34 -13.27
C GLY A 198 -24.01 1.83 -13.00
N LEU A 199 -23.33 1.33 -11.95
CA LEU A 199 -23.38 -0.10 -11.58
C LEU A 199 -24.82 -0.51 -11.25
N ARG A 200 -25.29 -1.57 -11.92
CA ARG A 200 -26.62 -2.14 -11.66
C ARG A 200 -26.50 -3.65 -11.48
N LEU A 201 -26.78 -4.14 -10.27
CA LEU A 201 -26.76 -5.55 -9.91
C LEU A 201 -27.99 -5.89 -9.04
N THR A 202 -28.50 -7.10 -9.20
CA THR A 202 -29.46 -7.67 -8.24
C THR A 202 -28.72 -8.22 -7.02
N GLU A 203 -29.45 -8.50 -5.95
CA GLU A 203 -28.89 -9.19 -4.77
C GLU A 203 -28.16 -10.48 -5.17
N GLY A 204 -27.04 -10.76 -4.49
CA GLY A 204 -26.28 -11.99 -4.66
C GLY A 204 -24.93 -11.79 -5.34
N THR A 205 -24.39 -12.89 -5.89
CA THR A 205 -23.05 -12.92 -6.49
C THR A 205 -23.13 -12.82 -8.01
N HIS A 206 -22.35 -11.90 -8.57
CA HIS A 206 -22.26 -11.63 -10.01
C HIS A 206 -20.82 -11.69 -10.48
N SER A 207 -20.59 -12.27 -11.66
CA SER A 207 -19.28 -12.22 -12.31
C SER A 207 -19.18 -10.96 -13.18
N VAL A 208 -18.62 -9.90 -12.63
CA VAL A 208 -18.47 -8.62 -13.35
C VAL A 208 -17.29 -8.66 -14.30
N LYS A 209 -17.47 -8.12 -15.49
CA LYS A 209 -16.47 -8.02 -16.57
C LYS A 209 -16.71 -6.76 -17.39
N GLY A 210 -15.78 -6.42 -18.30
CA GLY A 210 -15.93 -5.24 -19.13
C GLY A 210 -16.14 -3.98 -18.30
N VAL A 211 -16.99 -3.10 -18.79
CA VAL A 211 -17.36 -1.83 -18.12
C VAL A 211 -17.94 -2.05 -16.74
N GLN A 212 -18.65 -3.17 -16.52
CA GLN A 212 -19.27 -3.45 -15.21
C GLN A 212 -18.21 -3.69 -14.11
N ALA A 213 -17.04 -4.27 -14.45
CA ALA A 213 -15.93 -4.38 -13.51
C ALA A 213 -15.38 -3.00 -13.12
N LEU A 214 -15.24 -2.10 -14.10
CA LEU A 214 -14.84 -0.71 -13.83
C LEU A 214 -15.89 0.04 -13.00
N GLN A 215 -17.17 -0.13 -13.32
CA GLN A 215 -18.28 0.45 -12.53
C GLN A 215 -18.20 0.00 -11.07
N TRP A 216 -17.98 -1.30 -10.80
CA TRP A 216 -17.79 -1.81 -9.43
C TRP A 216 -16.67 -1.10 -8.69
N LEU A 217 -15.48 -1.01 -9.29
CA LEU A 217 -14.29 -0.40 -8.67
C LEU A 217 -14.43 1.11 -8.45
N ARG A 218 -15.30 1.77 -9.21
CA ARG A 218 -15.57 3.20 -9.12
C ARG A 218 -16.80 3.54 -8.28
N THR A 219 -17.61 2.53 -7.88
CA THR A 219 -18.83 2.77 -7.11
C THR A 219 -18.48 3.33 -5.73
N ARG A 220 -18.90 4.54 -5.49
CA ARG A 220 -18.91 5.24 -4.21
C ARG A 220 -20.37 5.36 -3.73
N TYR A 221 -21.23 5.96 -4.56
CA TYR A 221 -22.66 6.07 -4.28
C TYR A 221 -23.35 4.71 -4.43
N GLY A 222 -24.00 4.26 -3.37
CA GLY A 222 -24.71 2.99 -3.31
C GLY A 222 -24.02 1.92 -2.47
N PHE A 223 -22.75 2.10 -2.05
CA PHE A 223 -22.09 1.20 -1.11
C PHE A 223 -21.95 1.85 0.26
N GLU A 224 -22.24 1.06 1.32
CA GLU A 224 -22.11 1.45 2.73
C GLU A 224 -22.73 2.84 2.99
N ASP A 225 -21.93 3.80 3.43
CA ASP A 225 -22.30 5.17 3.74
C ASP A 225 -22.03 6.18 2.60
N ASN A 226 -21.80 5.71 1.38
CA ASN A 226 -21.45 6.51 0.20
C ASN A 226 -20.08 7.22 0.28
N THR A 227 -19.19 6.76 1.15
CA THR A 227 -17.84 7.31 1.29
C THR A 227 -16.82 6.57 0.44
N ASP A 228 -15.62 7.13 0.35
CA ASP A 228 -14.47 6.49 -0.28
C ASP A 228 -14.02 5.21 0.46
N ILE A 229 -14.39 5.07 1.73
CA ILE A 229 -14.08 3.88 2.53
C ILE A 229 -14.90 2.68 2.06
N GLY A 230 -16.20 2.86 1.82
CA GLY A 230 -17.05 1.83 1.20
C GLY A 230 -16.48 1.39 -0.17
N ARG A 231 -15.99 2.35 -0.97
CA ARG A 231 -15.31 2.04 -2.25
C ARG A 231 -14.03 1.23 -2.04
N ALA A 232 -13.17 1.58 -1.08
CA ALA A 232 -11.95 0.83 -0.77
C ALA A 232 -12.27 -0.63 -0.39
N LYS A 233 -13.31 -0.84 0.42
CA LYS A 233 -13.79 -2.19 0.77
C LYS A 233 -14.25 -2.98 -0.46
N ALA A 234 -15.01 -2.36 -1.36
CA ALA A 234 -15.41 -2.99 -2.63
C ALA A 234 -14.20 -3.36 -3.50
N GLN A 235 -13.16 -2.52 -3.53
CA GLN A 235 -11.91 -2.79 -4.21
C GLN A 235 -11.15 -3.97 -3.60
N HIS A 236 -11.10 -4.09 -2.27
CA HIS A 236 -10.52 -5.25 -1.58
C HIS A 236 -11.25 -6.55 -1.93
N MET A 237 -12.58 -6.53 -1.91
CA MET A 237 -13.39 -7.70 -2.31
C MET A 237 -13.12 -8.10 -3.76
N TYR A 238 -13.05 -7.13 -4.66
CA TYR A 238 -12.72 -7.35 -6.07
C TYR A 238 -11.30 -7.95 -6.23
N MET A 239 -10.30 -7.37 -5.56
CA MET A 239 -8.91 -7.84 -5.60
C MET A 239 -8.80 -9.28 -5.07
N SER A 240 -9.45 -9.58 -3.93
CA SER A 240 -9.51 -10.94 -3.37
C SER A 240 -10.10 -11.94 -4.38
N SER A 241 -11.20 -11.56 -5.02
CA SER A 241 -11.83 -12.39 -6.05
C SER A 241 -10.98 -12.54 -7.29
N MET A 242 -10.32 -11.47 -7.75
CA MET A 242 -9.38 -11.50 -8.88
C MET A 242 -8.22 -12.47 -8.60
N ILE A 243 -7.60 -12.40 -7.42
CA ILE A 243 -6.53 -13.31 -7.01
C ILE A 243 -7.01 -14.77 -7.03
N ARG A 244 -8.21 -15.05 -6.50
CA ARG A 244 -8.82 -16.39 -6.53
C ARG A 244 -9.06 -16.86 -7.96
N GLN A 245 -9.56 -16.00 -8.85
CA GLN A 245 -9.79 -16.34 -10.27
C GLN A 245 -8.49 -16.60 -11.00
N LEU A 246 -7.47 -15.77 -10.82
CA LEU A 246 -6.13 -15.99 -11.39
C LEU A 246 -5.55 -17.33 -10.93
N LYS A 247 -5.63 -17.66 -9.64
CA LYS A 247 -5.15 -18.94 -9.10
C LYS A 247 -5.90 -20.15 -9.68
N LYS A 248 -7.20 -20.03 -9.95
CA LYS A 248 -8.01 -21.08 -10.58
C LYS A 248 -7.76 -21.20 -12.08
N GLY A 249 -7.62 -20.06 -12.77
CA GLY A 249 -7.51 -19.98 -14.24
C GLY A 249 -6.14 -20.37 -14.79
N THR A 250 -5.08 -20.34 -13.98
CA THR A 250 -3.70 -20.66 -14.37
C THR A 250 -3.42 -22.17 -14.46
N LYS A 251 -4.40 -22.99 -14.81
CA LYS A 251 -4.10 -24.38 -15.21
C LYS A 251 -3.40 -24.33 -16.56
N LEU A 252 -2.19 -24.86 -16.64
CA LEU A 252 -1.36 -25.01 -17.84
C LEU A 252 -2.06 -25.76 -19.00
N SER A 253 -3.29 -26.23 -18.78
CA SER A 253 -4.10 -27.01 -19.72
C SER A 253 -4.84 -26.19 -20.78
N ASP A 254 -4.82 -24.85 -20.70
CA ASP A 254 -5.47 -23.97 -21.70
C ASP A 254 -4.48 -22.89 -22.17
N PRO A 255 -3.63 -23.20 -23.17
CA PRO A 255 -2.65 -22.25 -23.71
C PRO A 255 -3.28 -20.97 -24.25
N GLY A 256 -4.47 -21.05 -24.85
CA GLY A 256 -5.16 -19.88 -25.39
C GLY A 256 -5.55 -18.87 -24.33
N LYS A 257 -6.05 -19.34 -23.17
CA LYS A 257 -6.35 -18.45 -22.03
C LYS A 257 -5.10 -17.84 -21.43
N LEU A 258 -4.01 -18.60 -21.34
CA LEU A 258 -2.73 -18.08 -20.84
C LEU A 258 -2.17 -16.99 -21.76
N MET A 259 -2.24 -17.21 -23.08
CA MET A 259 -1.84 -16.20 -24.07
C MET A 259 -2.72 -14.96 -23.99
N GLY A 260 -4.04 -15.10 -23.94
CA GLY A 260 -4.97 -13.97 -23.79
C GLY A 260 -4.75 -13.17 -22.48
N LEU A 261 -4.44 -13.87 -21.38
CA LEU A 261 -4.10 -13.19 -20.13
C LEU A 261 -2.75 -12.45 -20.22
N ALA A 262 -1.75 -13.05 -20.90
CA ALA A 262 -0.45 -12.41 -21.08
C ALA A 262 -0.55 -11.17 -21.97
N GLU A 263 -1.33 -11.22 -23.06
CA GLU A 263 -1.61 -10.07 -23.93
C GLU A 263 -2.30 -8.96 -23.10
N ALA A 264 -3.41 -9.28 -22.45
CA ALA A 264 -4.16 -8.30 -21.65
C ALA A 264 -3.28 -7.67 -20.55
N ALA A 265 -2.45 -8.46 -19.86
CA ALA A 265 -1.58 -7.97 -18.82
C ALA A 265 -0.46 -7.07 -19.35
N THR A 266 0.19 -7.46 -20.46
CA THR A 266 1.29 -6.68 -21.03
C THR A 266 0.82 -5.38 -21.69
N ASP A 267 -0.38 -5.35 -22.22
CA ASP A 267 -0.98 -4.17 -22.84
C ASP A 267 -1.57 -3.19 -21.81
N ALA A 268 -2.14 -3.74 -20.71
CA ALA A 268 -2.80 -2.96 -19.67
C ALA A 268 -1.83 -2.31 -18.69
N LEU A 269 -0.63 -2.87 -18.48
CA LEU A 269 0.24 -2.48 -17.38
C LEU A 269 1.33 -1.50 -17.78
N THR A 270 1.52 -0.48 -16.94
CA THR A 270 2.76 0.28 -16.85
C THR A 270 3.51 -0.20 -15.60
N VAL A 271 4.78 -0.56 -15.74
CA VAL A 271 5.60 -1.14 -14.68
C VAL A 271 6.93 -0.42 -14.54
N ASP A 272 7.60 -0.61 -13.40
CA ASP A 272 8.99 -0.17 -13.27
C ASP A 272 9.94 -1.00 -14.16
N HIS A 273 11.12 -0.45 -14.43
CA HIS A 273 12.15 -1.15 -15.24
C HIS A 273 12.55 -2.52 -14.64
N GLY A 274 12.41 -2.69 -13.32
CA GLY A 274 12.67 -3.94 -12.62
C GLY A 274 11.73 -5.07 -13.06
N LEU A 275 10.46 -4.77 -13.39
CA LEU A 275 9.45 -5.70 -13.92
C LEU A 275 9.30 -5.61 -15.44
N GLY A 276 10.15 -4.87 -16.13
CA GLY A 276 10.01 -4.49 -17.54
C GLY A 276 10.17 -5.60 -18.56
N ASP A 277 9.95 -6.89 -18.22
CA ASP A 277 9.84 -7.99 -19.18
C ASP A 277 8.87 -9.09 -18.70
N VAL A 278 8.33 -9.83 -19.65
CA VAL A 278 7.33 -10.89 -19.43
C VAL A 278 7.85 -11.99 -18.51
N LYS A 279 9.14 -12.33 -18.58
CA LYS A 279 9.74 -13.36 -17.71
C LYS A 279 9.74 -12.91 -16.24
N LYS A 280 10.02 -11.64 -15.98
CA LYS A 280 9.98 -11.08 -14.64
C LYS A 280 8.55 -11.02 -14.09
N LEU A 281 7.57 -10.62 -14.91
CA LEU A 281 6.15 -10.66 -14.54
C LEU A 281 5.68 -12.10 -14.27
N TYR A 282 6.12 -13.07 -15.06
CA TYR A 282 5.83 -14.48 -14.82
C TYR A 282 6.43 -14.98 -13.50
N ASN A 283 7.67 -14.62 -13.21
CA ASN A 283 8.33 -14.97 -11.94
C ASN A 283 7.60 -14.36 -10.75
N LEU A 284 7.22 -13.09 -10.84
CA LEU A 284 6.38 -12.42 -9.84
C LEU A 284 5.05 -13.15 -9.63
N GLY A 285 4.35 -13.50 -10.72
CA GLY A 285 3.13 -14.28 -10.65
C GLY A 285 3.31 -15.63 -9.94
N ASN A 286 4.44 -16.30 -10.15
CA ASN A 286 4.77 -17.55 -9.46
C ASN A 286 5.04 -17.33 -7.96
N ASP A 287 5.70 -16.24 -7.56
CA ASP A 287 5.90 -15.91 -6.16
C ASP A 287 4.57 -15.63 -5.45
N LEU A 288 3.70 -14.84 -6.07
CA LEU A 288 2.36 -14.56 -5.55
C LEU A 288 1.48 -15.82 -5.47
N LYS A 289 1.63 -16.73 -6.42
CA LYS A 289 0.87 -18.01 -6.45
C LYS A 289 1.21 -18.93 -5.28
N ARG A 290 2.43 -18.86 -4.75
CA ARG A 290 2.89 -19.67 -3.61
C ARG A 290 2.18 -19.31 -2.32
N VAL A 291 1.78 -18.05 -2.16
CA VAL A 291 1.11 -17.58 -0.94
C VAL A 291 -0.28 -18.20 -0.85
N PRO A 292 -0.64 -18.88 0.26
CA PRO A 292 -1.98 -19.40 0.47
C PRO A 292 -3.02 -18.27 0.52
N THR A 293 -4.22 -18.50 -0.04
CA THR A 293 -5.27 -17.47 -0.08
C THR A 293 -5.80 -17.13 1.32
N GLU A 294 -5.86 -18.13 2.20
CA GLU A 294 -6.24 -18.01 3.62
C GLU A 294 -5.22 -17.24 4.46
N ARG A 295 -3.99 -17.05 3.92
CA ARG A 295 -2.92 -16.23 4.49
C ARG A 295 -2.77 -14.88 3.80
N THR A 296 -3.77 -14.50 3.00
CA THR A 296 -3.85 -13.18 2.37
C THR A 296 -4.79 -12.31 3.18
N THR A 297 -4.34 -11.13 3.60
CA THR A 297 -5.14 -10.17 4.38
C THR A 297 -5.16 -8.83 3.67
N MET A 298 -6.32 -8.24 3.54
CA MET A 298 -6.51 -6.91 2.97
C MET A 298 -7.02 -5.97 4.04
N VAL A 299 -6.39 -4.80 4.15
CA VAL A 299 -6.74 -3.78 5.13
C VAL A 299 -6.75 -2.40 4.47
N THR A 300 -7.59 -1.52 4.98
CA THR A 300 -7.44 -0.08 4.73
C THR A 300 -6.55 0.49 5.82
N MET A 301 -5.58 1.34 5.48
CA MET A 301 -4.81 2.09 6.47
C MET A 301 -5.76 2.69 7.51
N PRO A 302 -5.55 2.43 8.80
CA PRO A 302 -6.33 3.09 9.84
C PRO A 302 -6.32 4.61 9.67
N TRP A 303 -7.49 5.21 9.66
CA TRP A 303 -7.68 6.61 9.29
C TRP A 303 -8.64 7.31 10.23
N GLN A 304 -8.59 8.64 10.21
CA GLN A 304 -9.56 9.55 10.83
C GLN A 304 -9.79 10.74 9.92
N TYR A 305 -10.88 11.47 10.11
CA TYR A 305 -11.08 12.73 9.41
C TYR A 305 -10.11 13.80 9.95
N SER A 306 -9.63 14.65 9.06
CA SER A 306 -8.95 15.89 9.43
C SER A 306 -9.94 16.81 10.19
N ALA A 307 -9.42 17.77 10.96
CA ALA A 307 -10.26 18.65 11.76
C ALA A 307 -11.22 19.53 10.94
N ASP A 308 -10.91 19.76 9.66
CA ASP A 308 -11.73 20.49 8.70
C ASP A 308 -12.67 19.56 7.89
N GLU A 309 -12.63 18.24 8.15
CA GLU A 309 -13.39 17.18 7.49
C GLU A 309 -13.22 17.11 5.96
N GLN A 310 -12.24 17.83 5.39
CA GLN A 310 -11.99 17.85 3.96
C GLN A 310 -11.08 16.72 3.49
N PHE A 311 -10.28 16.18 4.40
CA PHE A 311 -9.31 15.12 4.14
C PHE A 311 -9.48 13.99 5.16
N VAL A 312 -8.86 12.88 4.86
CA VAL A 312 -8.55 11.87 5.87
C VAL A 312 -7.07 11.94 6.23
N GLU A 313 -6.75 11.50 7.43
CA GLU A 313 -5.38 11.45 7.96
C GLU A 313 -5.12 10.06 8.53
N PRO A 314 -3.86 9.58 8.54
CA PRO A 314 -3.52 8.37 9.27
C PRO A 314 -3.97 8.46 10.72
N LYS A 315 -4.68 7.46 11.22
CA LYS A 315 -5.10 7.42 12.61
C LYS A 315 -3.89 7.23 13.51
N PRO A 316 -3.60 8.15 14.43
CA PRO A 316 -2.45 8.08 15.30
C PRO A 316 -2.35 6.75 16.05
N GLY A 317 -1.16 6.17 16.12
CA GLY A 317 -0.91 4.86 16.72
C GLY A 317 -1.29 3.70 15.81
N ASP A 318 -2.54 3.59 15.40
CA ASP A 318 -3.07 2.45 14.64
C ASP A 318 -2.44 2.34 13.23
N ALA A 319 -2.31 3.48 12.52
CA ALA A 319 -1.70 3.48 11.18
C ALA A 319 -0.21 3.11 11.26
N GLU A 320 0.53 3.68 12.21
CA GLU A 320 1.93 3.37 12.43
C GLU A 320 2.13 1.90 12.85
N GLN A 321 1.25 1.35 13.69
CA GLN A 321 1.28 -0.07 14.05
C GLN A 321 1.11 -0.95 12.81
N THR A 322 0.16 -0.64 11.93
CA THR A 322 -0.03 -1.36 10.66
C THR A 322 1.24 -1.31 9.80
N PHE A 323 1.85 -0.15 9.64
CA PHE A 323 3.10 -0.01 8.88
C PHE A 323 4.28 -0.71 9.54
N SER A 324 4.36 -0.68 10.88
CA SER A 324 5.40 -1.38 11.65
C SER A 324 5.34 -2.89 11.45
N LEU A 325 4.12 -3.49 11.47
CA LEU A 325 3.96 -4.92 11.17
C LEU A 325 4.54 -5.29 9.81
N LEU A 326 4.27 -4.49 8.78
CA LEU A 326 4.81 -4.72 7.43
C LEU A 326 6.33 -4.53 7.37
N ARG A 327 6.87 -3.47 8.01
CA ARG A 327 8.34 -3.27 8.06
C ARG A 327 9.07 -4.42 8.75
N ASN A 328 8.42 -5.04 9.72
CA ASN A 328 8.94 -6.18 10.48
C ASN A 328 8.62 -7.54 9.83
N ASP A 329 8.06 -7.54 8.61
CA ASP A 329 7.65 -8.77 7.91
C ASP A 329 6.75 -9.65 8.78
N THR A 330 5.74 -9.04 9.42
CA THR A 330 4.75 -9.68 10.29
C THR A 330 3.39 -9.70 9.59
N ALA A 331 2.76 -10.87 9.54
CA ALA A 331 1.49 -11.06 8.86
C ALA A 331 0.34 -10.29 9.54
N LEU A 332 -0.47 -9.60 8.76
CA LEU A 332 -1.65 -8.89 9.27
C LEU A 332 -2.83 -9.82 9.65
N ASP A 333 -2.72 -11.13 9.41
CA ASP A 333 -3.75 -12.11 9.82
C ASP A 333 -3.55 -12.61 11.26
N GLY A 334 -2.51 -12.16 11.95
CA GLY A 334 -2.18 -12.55 13.33
C GLY A 334 -1.83 -14.03 13.52
N LYS A 335 -1.59 -14.78 12.43
CA LYS A 335 -1.33 -16.23 12.47
C LYS A 335 0.16 -16.60 12.40
N ASP A 336 1.05 -15.61 12.41
CA ASP A 336 2.47 -15.90 12.47
C ASP A 336 2.84 -16.58 13.80
N LYS A 337 3.70 -17.58 13.73
CA LYS A 337 4.32 -18.13 14.95
C LYS A 337 5.10 -16.99 15.60
N LYS A 338 4.85 -16.73 16.89
CA LYS A 338 5.63 -15.74 17.64
C LYS A 338 7.10 -16.00 17.39
N LYS A 339 7.76 -15.10 16.67
CA LYS A 339 9.22 -15.12 16.57
C LYS A 339 9.74 -14.98 18.01
N PRO A 340 10.79 -15.73 18.44
CA PRO A 340 11.39 -15.49 19.73
C PRO A 340 11.75 -14.00 19.81
N ASP A 341 11.30 -13.34 20.86
CA ASP A 341 11.46 -11.90 21.05
C ASP A 341 12.96 -11.60 21.22
N LYS A 342 13.64 -11.37 20.12
CA LYS A 342 15.04 -10.90 20.10
C LYS A 342 15.07 -9.40 20.39
N THR A 343 14.32 -8.94 21.40
CA THR A 343 14.43 -7.56 21.86
C THR A 343 15.86 -7.35 22.35
N PRO A 344 16.65 -6.47 21.72
CA PRO A 344 17.99 -6.17 22.22
C PRO A 344 17.90 -5.69 23.66
N ALA A 345 18.77 -6.23 24.51
CA ALA A 345 18.89 -5.74 25.88
C ALA A 345 19.46 -4.31 25.88
N PRO A 346 19.10 -3.47 26.87
CA PRO A 346 19.75 -2.19 27.04
C PRO A 346 21.26 -2.36 27.16
N THR A 347 22.02 -1.48 26.51
CA THR A 347 23.49 -1.50 26.53
C THR A 347 24.07 -0.72 27.69
N ALA A 348 23.31 0.23 28.25
CA ALA A 348 23.71 1.06 29.36
C ALA A 348 22.69 1.09 30.50
N PRO A 349 23.13 1.34 31.76
CA PRO A 349 22.22 1.65 32.85
C PRO A 349 21.38 2.90 32.53
N LYS A 350 20.12 2.94 32.99
CA LYS A 350 19.17 4.05 32.69
C LYS A 350 19.77 5.45 32.92
N GLY A 351 20.51 5.63 34.01
CA GLY A 351 21.13 6.92 34.35
C GLY A 351 22.28 7.34 33.41
N GLU A 352 22.79 6.43 32.58
CA GLU A 352 23.87 6.70 31.64
C GLU A 352 23.37 6.92 30.21
N VAL A 353 22.13 6.52 29.89
CA VAL A 353 21.52 6.70 28.57
C VAL A 353 21.19 8.18 28.33
N PRO A 354 21.84 8.85 27.36
CA PRO A 354 21.45 10.20 26.96
C PRO A 354 20.12 10.14 26.19
N VAL A 355 19.13 10.91 26.65
CA VAL A 355 17.82 10.97 26.00
C VAL A 355 17.46 12.41 25.69
N VAL A 356 17.24 12.71 24.43
CA VAL A 356 16.76 14.03 23.99
C VAL A 356 15.25 13.96 23.82
N VAL A 357 14.52 14.92 24.42
CA VAL A 357 13.06 15.00 24.26
C VAL A 357 12.70 16.23 23.45
N GLN A 358 11.99 16.03 22.35
CA GLN A 358 11.58 17.09 21.43
C GLN A 358 10.06 17.24 21.41
N ASN A 359 9.58 18.49 21.32
CA ASN A 359 8.16 18.79 21.23
C ASN A 359 7.69 18.73 19.76
N GLY A 360 6.94 17.68 19.41
CA GLY A 360 6.34 17.44 18.09
C GLY A 360 4.88 17.88 18.00
N THR A 361 4.33 18.59 19.00
CA THR A 361 2.91 18.95 19.04
C THR A 361 2.56 20.22 18.25
N ALA A 362 3.50 20.79 17.48
CA ALA A 362 3.20 21.91 16.59
C ALA A 362 2.37 21.40 15.41
N SER A 363 1.07 21.68 15.44
CA SER A 363 0.18 21.37 14.34
C SER A 363 -0.52 22.64 13.85
N MET A 364 -0.86 22.71 12.57
CA MET A 364 -1.59 23.86 12.03
C MET A 364 -3.00 24.01 12.64
N VAL A 365 -3.54 22.91 13.17
CA VAL A 365 -4.91 22.86 13.71
C VAL A 365 -4.94 23.19 15.20
N TYR A 366 -4.01 22.64 15.99
CA TYR A 366 -4.09 22.72 17.45
C TYR A 366 -3.05 23.67 18.07
N GLY A 367 -2.10 24.18 17.30
CA GLY A 367 -0.94 24.88 17.83
C GLY A 367 -0.04 24.01 18.73
N PRO A 368 1.15 24.47 19.12
CA PRO A 368 2.05 23.71 19.98
C PRO A 368 1.61 23.74 21.45
N VAL A 369 1.80 22.61 22.15
CA VAL A 369 1.66 22.54 23.60
C VAL A 369 2.94 23.07 24.25
N SER A 370 2.85 24.23 24.89
CA SER A 370 4.00 24.85 25.57
C SER A 370 4.59 23.93 26.65
N GLY A 371 5.93 23.81 26.68
CA GLY A 371 6.64 23.06 27.72
C GLY A 371 6.50 21.53 27.61
N ARG A 372 5.87 20.97 26.54
CA ARG A 372 5.59 19.54 26.42
C ARG A 372 6.85 18.67 26.53
N ALA A 373 7.93 19.05 25.87
CA ALA A 373 9.21 18.33 25.97
C ALA A 373 9.72 18.30 27.43
N ARG A 374 9.64 19.42 28.14
CA ARG A 374 10.09 19.50 29.53
C ARG A 374 9.28 18.59 30.47
N VAL A 375 7.97 18.49 30.27
CA VAL A 375 7.10 17.61 31.08
C VAL A 375 7.57 16.15 30.94
N ILE A 376 7.83 15.69 29.71
CA ILE A 376 8.27 14.30 29.47
C ILE A 376 9.73 14.10 29.89
N THR A 377 10.59 15.09 29.75
CA THR A 377 11.96 15.03 30.28
C THR A 377 11.95 14.83 31.80
N ASN A 378 11.15 15.60 32.53
CA ASN A 378 11.02 15.45 33.99
C ASN A 378 10.51 14.04 34.37
N GLU A 379 9.58 13.51 33.60
CA GLU A 379 9.10 12.14 33.81
C GLU A 379 10.20 11.09 33.55
N LEU A 380 10.99 11.23 32.50
CA LEU A 380 12.13 10.35 32.25
C LEU A 380 13.17 10.41 33.38
N VAL A 381 13.48 11.62 33.89
CA VAL A 381 14.38 11.76 35.03
C VAL A 381 13.80 11.05 36.25
N ARG A 382 12.50 11.18 36.52
CA ARG A 382 11.79 10.47 37.61
C ARG A 382 11.86 8.94 37.44
N LEU A 383 11.87 8.44 36.20
CA LEU A 383 11.99 7.02 35.84
C LEU A 383 13.43 6.51 35.85
N GLY A 384 14.41 7.38 36.17
CA GLY A 384 15.82 7.06 36.33
C GLY A 384 16.72 7.40 35.14
N TYR A 385 16.22 8.07 34.11
CA TYR A 385 17.03 8.54 32.97
C TYR A 385 17.59 9.93 33.28
N THR A 386 18.60 9.99 34.14
CA THR A 386 19.14 11.25 34.71
C THR A 386 19.82 12.14 33.66
N LYS A 387 20.21 11.59 32.49
CA LYS A 387 20.78 12.35 31.37
C LYS A 387 19.73 12.78 30.34
N ALA A 388 18.42 12.68 30.67
CA ALA A 388 17.38 13.19 29.78
C ALA A 388 17.38 14.73 29.73
N ALA A 389 17.28 15.28 28.51
CA ALA A 389 17.29 16.72 28.27
C ALA A 389 16.21 17.13 27.26
N ALA A 390 15.54 18.28 27.52
CA ALA A 390 14.55 18.84 26.62
C ALA A 390 15.22 19.65 25.49
N ASN A 391 14.81 19.34 24.24
CA ASN A 391 15.16 20.18 23.08
C ASN A 391 14.13 21.32 22.95
N THR A 392 14.58 22.50 22.55
CA THR A 392 13.76 23.70 22.38
C THR A 392 13.11 23.81 21.01
N VAL A 393 13.56 23.01 20.04
CA VAL A 393 13.06 23.03 18.66
C VAL A 393 11.65 22.42 18.61
N LEU A 394 10.71 23.18 18.04
CA LEU A 394 9.34 22.72 17.79
C LEU A 394 9.26 22.09 16.39
N ILE A 395 8.62 20.93 16.31
CA ILE A 395 8.29 20.28 15.03
C ILE A 395 6.82 19.86 15.02
N SER A 396 6.33 19.51 13.84
CA SER A 396 5.00 18.91 13.68
C SER A 396 5.15 17.41 13.45
N GLN A 397 4.55 16.59 14.31
CA GLN A 397 4.55 15.14 14.18
C GLN A 397 3.25 14.57 14.72
N ALA A 398 2.63 13.67 13.97
CA ALA A 398 1.37 13.05 14.36
C ALA A 398 1.57 12.10 15.55
N ASP A 399 2.43 11.11 15.40
CA ASP A 399 2.67 10.05 16.38
C ASP A 399 3.93 10.33 17.20
N THR A 400 3.89 9.98 18.48
CA THR A 400 5.07 9.98 19.36
C THR A 400 6.03 8.86 18.95
N THR A 401 7.32 9.21 18.81
CA THR A 401 8.36 8.24 18.42
C THR A 401 9.56 8.28 19.35
N VAL A 402 10.30 7.17 19.41
CA VAL A 402 11.61 7.06 20.03
C VAL A 402 12.62 6.66 18.96
N SER A 403 13.48 7.58 18.57
CA SER A 403 14.49 7.32 17.52
C SER A 403 15.85 7.02 18.14
N TYR A 404 16.63 6.14 17.46
CA TYR A 404 18.00 5.80 17.88
C TYR A 404 18.96 5.86 16.67
N PRO A 405 20.26 6.27 16.88
CA PRO A 405 21.20 6.50 15.78
C PRO A 405 21.77 5.24 15.15
N SER A 406 22.00 4.18 15.93
CA SER A 406 22.57 2.91 15.47
C SER A 406 21.96 1.70 16.21
N GLU A 407 22.19 0.51 15.69
CA GLU A 407 21.68 -0.72 16.29
C GLU A 407 22.17 -0.97 17.74
N ALA A 408 23.32 -0.38 18.10
CA ALA A 408 23.83 -0.48 19.48
C ALA A 408 22.87 0.16 20.49
N GLU A 409 22.23 1.27 20.15
CA GLU A 409 21.30 2.00 21.03
C GLU A 409 19.85 1.53 20.92
N GLN A 410 19.56 0.54 20.07
CA GLN A 410 18.20 0.01 19.92
C GLN A 410 17.62 -0.50 21.23
N GLY A 411 18.40 -1.24 22.01
CA GLY A 411 17.97 -1.76 23.32
C GLY A 411 17.64 -0.66 24.31
N ASP A 412 18.42 0.41 24.31
CA ASP A 412 18.22 1.58 25.16
C ASP A 412 16.95 2.35 24.75
N ALA A 413 16.73 2.55 23.45
CA ALA A 413 15.52 3.19 22.92
C ALA A 413 14.25 2.39 23.26
N LEU A 414 14.29 1.06 23.16
CA LEU A 414 13.20 0.17 23.57
C LEU A 414 12.91 0.25 25.07
N ALA A 415 13.96 0.39 25.90
CA ALA A 415 13.81 0.55 27.35
C ALA A 415 13.18 1.91 27.70
N VAL A 416 13.56 2.98 26.98
CA VAL A 416 12.96 4.33 27.09
C VAL A 416 11.47 4.29 26.69
N ALA A 417 11.16 3.70 25.54
CA ALA A 417 9.77 3.54 25.07
C ALA A 417 8.92 2.79 26.12
N LYS A 418 9.40 1.67 26.59
CA LYS A 418 8.74 0.86 27.63
C LYS A 418 8.51 1.66 28.93
N ALA A 419 9.49 2.45 29.36
CA ALA A 419 9.38 3.27 30.57
C ALA A 419 8.30 4.34 30.45
N LEU A 420 8.09 4.89 29.25
CA LEU A 420 7.04 5.88 28.95
C LEU A 420 5.68 5.24 28.60
N GLY A 421 5.60 3.92 28.50
CA GLY A 421 4.39 3.19 28.08
C GLY A 421 4.12 3.22 26.59
N LEU A 422 5.12 3.58 25.78
CA LEU A 422 5.03 3.58 24.32
C LEU A 422 5.13 2.16 23.76
N PRO A 423 4.43 1.85 22.66
CA PRO A 423 4.54 0.57 21.98
C PRO A 423 5.93 0.40 21.32
N LYS A 424 6.35 -0.84 21.09
CA LYS A 424 7.61 -1.13 20.37
C LYS A 424 7.63 -0.52 18.95
N SER A 425 6.46 -0.41 18.32
CA SER A 425 6.27 0.21 17.00
C SER A 425 6.65 1.70 16.95
N ALA A 426 6.66 2.38 18.10
CA ALA A 426 7.12 3.75 18.21
C ALA A 426 8.65 3.91 18.13
N VAL A 427 9.41 2.80 18.22
CA VAL A 427 10.89 2.81 18.22
C VAL A 427 11.42 2.66 16.79
N LYS A 428 12.23 3.65 16.33
CA LYS A 428 12.69 3.72 14.94
C LYS A 428 14.19 4.02 14.87
N SER A 429 14.88 3.39 13.91
CA SER A 429 16.25 3.79 13.56
C SER A 429 16.24 5.11 12.78
N SER A 430 17.11 6.05 13.15
CA SER A 430 17.26 7.32 12.46
C SER A 430 18.68 7.85 12.51
N LYS A 431 19.33 7.99 11.36
CA LYS A 431 20.66 8.58 11.26
C LYS A 431 20.69 10.12 11.46
N SER A 432 19.51 10.74 11.61
CA SER A 432 19.38 12.17 11.85
C SER A 432 19.49 12.55 13.33
N VAL A 433 19.48 11.57 14.23
CA VAL A 433 19.66 11.77 15.68
C VAL A 433 21.06 11.31 16.09
N GLN A 434 21.59 11.89 17.17
CA GLN A 434 22.88 11.51 17.74
C GLN A 434 22.73 10.64 18.99
N ASP A 435 21.63 10.86 19.72
CA ASP A 435 21.25 10.15 20.94
C ASP A 435 19.85 9.58 20.80
N VAL A 436 19.43 8.74 21.74
CA VAL A 436 18.05 8.30 21.85
C VAL A 436 17.15 9.53 21.96
N THR A 437 16.27 9.72 20.98
CA THR A 437 15.45 10.93 20.85
C THR A 437 13.97 10.58 20.90
N VAL A 438 13.28 11.13 21.90
CA VAL A 438 11.81 11.04 22.04
C VAL A 438 11.20 12.27 21.40
N VAL A 439 10.42 12.10 20.31
CA VAL A 439 9.59 13.17 19.76
C VAL A 439 8.16 12.96 20.24
N VAL A 440 7.67 13.88 21.07
CA VAL A 440 6.30 13.81 21.60
C VAL A 440 5.34 14.38 20.56
N GLY A 441 4.55 13.54 19.94
CA GLY A 441 3.63 13.88 18.85
C GLY A 441 2.28 14.44 19.31
N ASN A 442 1.41 14.67 18.33
CA ASN A 442 0.05 15.16 18.57
C ASN A 442 -0.87 14.12 19.23
N ASP A 443 -0.51 12.84 19.17
CA ASP A 443 -1.16 11.72 19.87
C ASP A 443 -0.93 11.75 21.41
N TRP A 444 0.02 12.57 21.89
CA TRP A 444 0.33 12.66 23.32
C TRP A 444 0.48 14.10 23.82
N ARG A 445 -0.59 14.89 23.72
CA ARG A 445 -0.60 16.33 24.05
C ARG A 445 -0.67 16.65 25.53
N ALA A 446 -1.09 15.68 26.39
CA ALA A 446 -1.28 15.89 27.83
C ALA A 446 -0.85 14.67 28.65
N GLY A 447 -0.63 14.87 29.96
CA GLY A 447 -0.22 13.79 30.86
C GLY A 447 1.25 13.41 30.78
N THR A 448 1.71 12.53 31.69
CA THR A 448 3.09 12.02 31.78
C THR A 448 3.19 10.58 31.34
N ALA A 449 2.10 9.81 31.36
CA ALA A 449 2.02 8.48 30.74
C ALA A 449 1.44 8.61 29.34
N TYR A 450 1.99 7.84 28.39
CA TYR A 450 1.45 7.76 27.03
C TYR A 450 -0.01 7.30 27.09
N PRO A 451 -0.94 8.01 26.47
CA PRO A 451 -2.34 7.59 26.46
C PRO A 451 -2.42 6.24 25.77
N LYS A 452 -2.78 5.19 26.51
CA LYS A 452 -3.00 3.88 25.92
C LYS A 452 -4.13 4.01 24.90
N ALA A 453 -3.81 4.01 23.61
CA ALA A 453 -4.67 3.37 22.64
C ALA A 453 -4.88 1.95 23.20
N GLY A 454 -6.14 1.53 23.38
CA GLY A 454 -6.48 0.31 24.12
C GLY A 454 -5.48 -0.80 23.86
N ALA A 455 -5.08 -1.56 24.87
CA ALA A 455 -3.93 -2.47 24.89
C ALA A 455 -3.83 -3.27 23.58
N SER A 456 -3.22 -2.68 22.57
CA SER A 456 -2.92 -3.35 21.32
C SER A 456 -1.67 -4.16 21.58
N ASP A 457 -1.80 -5.49 21.54
CA ASP A 457 -0.64 -6.34 21.33
C ASP A 457 0.10 -5.78 20.13
N ASP A 458 1.32 -5.31 20.27
CA ASP A 458 2.13 -4.71 19.18
C ASP A 458 2.25 -5.63 17.94
N ASP A 459 1.92 -6.92 18.11
CA ASP A 459 1.95 -7.96 17.09
C ASP A 459 0.57 -8.17 16.41
N LYS A 460 -0.47 -7.39 16.72
CA LYS A 460 -1.81 -7.55 16.14
C LYS A 460 -2.17 -6.39 15.24
N THR A 461 -2.86 -6.71 14.16
CA THR A 461 -3.47 -5.70 13.29
C THR A 461 -4.55 -4.94 14.07
N PRO A 462 -4.52 -3.60 14.05
CA PRO A 462 -5.55 -2.79 14.68
C PRO A 462 -6.95 -3.10 14.13
N GLU A 463 -7.97 -3.11 14.99
CA GLU A 463 -9.37 -3.34 14.55
C GLU A 463 -9.84 -2.27 13.55
N SER A 464 -9.35 -1.04 13.69
CA SER A 464 -9.66 0.08 12.79
C SER A 464 -9.12 -0.11 11.35
N ALA A 465 -8.31 -1.14 11.10
CA ALA A 465 -7.83 -1.49 9.77
C ALA A 465 -8.88 -2.26 8.93
N ASP A 466 -10.00 -2.67 9.50
CA ASP A 466 -11.10 -3.40 8.84
C ASP A 466 -10.61 -4.56 7.97
N ALA A 467 -9.95 -5.53 8.62
CA ALA A 467 -9.23 -6.61 7.92
C ALA A 467 -10.18 -7.58 7.22
N LEU A 468 -9.97 -7.78 5.92
CA LEU A 468 -10.67 -8.77 5.09
C LEU A 468 -9.72 -9.93 4.76
N ASN A 469 -10.17 -11.18 5.04
CA ASN A 469 -9.42 -12.35 4.63
C ASN A 469 -9.63 -12.67 3.14
N GLY A 470 -8.55 -12.96 2.42
CA GLY A 470 -8.58 -13.24 0.99
C GLY A 470 -9.38 -14.50 0.59
N GLU A 471 -9.62 -15.43 1.51
CA GLU A 471 -10.45 -16.63 1.29
C GLU A 471 -11.94 -16.36 1.54
N ASP A 472 -12.32 -15.23 2.13
CA ASP A 472 -13.72 -14.96 2.44
C ASP A 472 -14.55 -14.80 1.15
N LYS A 473 -15.28 -15.87 0.83
CA LYS A 473 -16.21 -15.93 -0.32
C LYS A 473 -17.63 -15.43 0.03
N LYS A 474 -17.89 -15.19 1.32
CA LYS A 474 -19.21 -14.76 1.81
C LYS A 474 -19.26 -13.26 2.01
N ALA A 475 -18.13 -12.57 1.90
CA ALA A 475 -18.10 -11.12 1.97
C ALA A 475 -18.95 -10.52 0.85
N CYS A 476 -19.99 -9.77 1.23
CA CYS A 476 -20.88 -9.05 0.30
C CYS A 476 -20.95 -7.59 0.72
N MET A 477 -20.94 -6.68 -0.26
CA MET A 477 -21.11 -5.26 -0.02
C MET A 477 -22.52 -4.97 0.51
N THR A 478 -22.56 -4.17 1.55
CA THR A 478 -23.82 -3.57 2.04
C THR A 478 -24.23 -2.49 1.05
N VAL A 479 -25.50 -2.49 0.65
CA VAL A 479 -26.04 -1.50 -0.27
C VAL A 479 -26.73 -0.40 0.54
N ASN A 480 -26.44 0.85 0.20
CA ASN A 480 -27.13 2.00 0.79
C ASN A 480 -28.59 2.00 0.34
N PRO A 481 -29.56 2.13 1.27
CA PRO A 481 -31.00 2.05 0.94
C PRO A 481 -31.46 3.04 -0.14
N ASP A 482 -30.83 4.21 -0.25
CA ASP A 482 -31.19 5.24 -1.24
C ASP A 482 -30.86 4.82 -2.69
N TYR A 483 -30.10 3.73 -2.89
CA TYR A 483 -29.64 3.23 -4.18
C TYR A 483 -30.17 1.83 -4.51
N THR A 484 -31.21 1.38 -3.83
CA THR A 484 -31.89 0.12 -4.13
C THR A 484 -32.96 0.32 -5.21
N PHE A 485 -33.30 -0.77 -5.96
CA PHE A 485 -34.35 -0.76 -6.99
C PHE A 485 -35.21 -2.03 -6.95
#